data_f2f064826d9399971af748972ee866cb
#
_entry.id   f2f064826d9399971af748972ee866cb
#
_cell.length_a   1.000
_cell.length_b   1.000
_cell.length_c   1.000
_cell.angle_alpha   90.00
_cell.angle_beta   90.00
_cell.angle_gamma   90.00
#
_symmetry.space_group_name_H-M   'P 1'
#
loop_
_entity.id
_entity.type
_entity.pdbx_description
1 polymer ?
#
loop_
_entity_poly.entity_id
_entity_poly.type
_entity_poly.pdbx_seq_one_letter_code
_entity_poly.pdbx_strand_id
1 'polypeptide(L)'
;MKGSKWPVVAGAALGIIAPLLTYSGNPGNMGFCAACFLRDTAGSIGLHQAAPLQYIRPELIGLIFGALVSALFAKEFRARGGSSPFIRLILGIFAMIGALTFLGCPWRAYLRLGGGDLSAIAGIVGLFVGVLGGIFFSNRGFSLGKAKEQAPVTGWISVIIAGLLLIGVITQFSFGEGLPLYFSQKGPGAQHAFWALSLTGGLIIGVLMQKSRFCSIGAFRNFILFRDSSLLNGVIALVVFAAITNALLGQFHLGFEQQPGAHNQYLWNFLGMALCGLCFALGGGCPGKHLVHLGEGDNDSAIFVLGMLLGAAAAHRLSLAASGSGIGEFTPYALVLGFIFCAYIGFTKKSS
;
A
#
# COMPACT_ATOMS: atom_id res chain seq x y z
N MET A 1 9.77 -26.85 -6.36
CA MET A 1 10.81 -25.81 -6.17
C MET A 1 11.06 -25.67 -4.68
N LYS A 2 12.27 -25.90 -4.17
CA LYS A 2 12.59 -25.59 -2.76
C LYS A 2 12.36 -24.11 -2.55
N GLY A 3 11.49 -23.72 -1.59
CA GLY A 3 11.02 -22.37 -1.39
C GLY A 3 12.15 -21.36 -1.24
N SER A 4 12.10 -20.30 -2.02
CA SER A 4 13.05 -19.18 -1.93
C SER A 4 13.02 -18.60 -0.51
N LYS A 5 14.18 -18.39 0.10
CA LYS A 5 14.30 -17.73 1.43
C LYS A 5 14.06 -16.20 1.36
N TRP A 6 14.07 -15.63 0.15
CA TRP A 6 13.96 -14.19 -0.06
C TRP A 6 12.69 -13.56 0.48
N PRO A 7 11.48 -14.17 0.37
CA PRO A 7 10.27 -13.61 0.98
C PRO A 7 10.37 -13.47 2.50
N VAL A 8 11.01 -14.44 3.18
CA VAL A 8 11.23 -14.39 4.63
C VAL A 8 12.18 -13.24 4.98
N VAL A 9 13.28 -13.07 4.23
CA VAL A 9 14.23 -11.97 4.43
C VAL A 9 13.54 -10.62 4.19
N ALA A 10 12.74 -10.49 3.13
CA ALA A 10 12.00 -9.26 2.84
C ALA A 10 10.96 -8.92 3.92
N GLY A 11 10.22 -9.92 4.40
CA GLY A 11 9.27 -9.75 5.50
C GLY A 11 9.96 -9.36 6.79
N ALA A 12 11.04 -10.04 7.17
CA ALA A 12 11.83 -9.72 8.36
C ALA A 12 12.41 -8.29 8.29
N ALA A 13 12.98 -7.90 7.15
CA ALA A 13 13.51 -6.55 6.95
C ALA A 13 12.42 -5.48 7.10
N LEU A 14 11.23 -5.68 6.52
CA LEU A 14 10.11 -4.77 6.68
C LEU A 14 9.64 -4.73 8.14
N GLY A 15 9.60 -5.90 8.83
CA GLY A 15 9.24 -6.02 10.24
C GLY A 15 10.24 -5.35 11.19
N ILE A 16 11.50 -5.17 10.79
CA ILE A 16 12.52 -4.44 11.57
C ILE A 16 12.51 -2.95 11.21
N ILE A 17 12.58 -2.62 9.92
CA ILE A 17 12.75 -1.23 9.45
C ILE A 17 11.53 -0.38 9.81
N ALA A 18 10.30 -0.90 9.68
CA ALA A 18 9.09 -0.12 9.97
C ALA A 18 9.01 0.33 11.44
N PRO A 19 9.18 -0.53 12.47
CA PRO A 19 9.23 -0.07 13.86
C PRO A 19 10.40 0.88 14.16
N LEU A 20 11.56 0.69 13.53
CA LEU A 20 12.69 1.63 13.66
C LEU A 20 12.35 3.01 13.11
N LEU A 21 11.65 3.10 11.97
CA LEU A 21 11.16 4.37 11.42
C LEU A 21 10.10 5.00 12.33
N THR A 22 9.23 4.20 12.96
CA THR A 22 8.31 4.71 13.98
C THR A 22 9.06 5.29 15.18
N TYR A 23 10.05 4.59 15.69
CA TYR A 23 10.91 5.06 16.78
C TYR A 23 11.66 6.36 16.43
N SER A 24 12.01 6.52 15.14
CA SER A 24 12.72 7.69 14.62
C SER A 24 11.81 8.87 14.27
N GLY A 25 10.49 8.77 14.50
CA GLY A 25 9.55 9.89 14.33
C GLY A 25 8.35 9.63 13.40
N ASN A 26 8.27 8.52 12.69
CA ASN A 26 7.06 8.19 11.94
C ASN A 26 5.87 7.94 12.88
N PRO A 27 4.61 8.13 12.42
CA PRO A 27 3.45 7.93 13.27
C PRO A 27 3.37 6.51 13.83
N GLY A 28 2.82 6.37 15.04
CA GLY A 28 2.62 5.08 15.70
C GLY A 28 1.89 4.07 14.81
N ASN A 29 2.36 2.82 14.79
CA ASN A 29 1.84 1.75 13.94
C ASN A 29 1.84 2.10 12.43
N MET A 30 2.58 3.10 11.96
CA MET A 30 2.63 3.55 10.57
C MET A 30 4.07 3.76 10.07
N GLY A 31 5.02 2.98 10.57
CA GLY A 31 6.43 3.10 10.16
C GLY A 31 6.65 2.83 8.68
N PHE A 32 5.84 1.94 8.08
CA PHE A 32 5.81 1.73 6.62
C PHE A 32 4.41 1.32 6.16
N CYS A 33 3.69 2.24 5.52
CA CYS A 33 2.34 1.99 5.02
C CYS A 33 2.14 2.58 3.62
N ALA A 34 2.10 1.74 2.59
CA ALA A 34 1.96 2.21 1.22
C ALA A 34 0.70 3.06 1.00
N ALA A 35 -0.48 2.64 1.49
CA ALA A 35 -1.71 3.41 1.31
C ALA A 35 -1.70 4.74 2.07
N CYS A 36 -1.30 4.73 3.37
CA CYS A 36 -1.26 5.96 4.16
C CYS A 36 -0.24 6.95 3.59
N PHE A 37 0.89 6.46 3.11
CA PHE A 37 1.94 7.29 2.55
C PHE A 37 1.55 7.86 1.17
N LEU A 38 0.82 7.11 0.34
CA LEU A 38 0.20 7.63 -0.88
C LEU A 38 -0.86 8.71 -0.56
N ARG A 39 -1.67 8.51 0.50
CA ARG A 39 -2.62 9.51 0.98
C ARG A 39 -1.90 10.80 1.39
N ASP A 40 -0.86 10.70 2.22
CA ASP A 40 -0.10 11.85 2.69
C ASP A 40 0.55 12.59 1.50
N THR A 41 1.09 11.84 0.53
CA THR A 41 1.64 12.40 -0.72
C THR A 41 0.54 13.10 -1.54
N ALA A 42 -0.66 12.49 -1.67
CA ALA A 42 -1.80 13.12 -2.36
C ALA A 42 -2.18 14.47 -1.70
N GLY A 43 -2.14 14.54 -0.38
CA GLY A 43 -2.36 15.79 0.35
C GLY A 43 -1.26 16.82 0.12
N SER A 44 0.01 16.39 0.12
CA SER A 44 1.14 17.28 -0.10
C SER A 44 1.14 17.90 -1.50
N ILE A 45 0.71 17.18 -2.52
CA ILE A 45 0.55 17.71 -3.90
C ILE A 45 -0.82 18.37 -4.14
N GLY A 46 -1.59 18.65 -3.09
CA GLY A 46 -2.83 19.43 -3.17
C GLY A 46 -4.07 18.70 -3.65
N LEU A 47 -4.05 17.38 -3.83
CA LEU A 47 -5.22 16.61 -4.25
C LEU A 47 -6.34 16.58 -3.18
N HIS A 48 -5.98 16.74 -1.90
CA HIS A 48 -6.91 16.99 -0.81
C HIS A 48 -6.36 18.01 0.19
N GLN A 49 -7.25 18.61 1.00
CA GLN A 49 -6.90 19.68 1.95
C GLN A 49 -6.94 19.24 3.42
N ALA A 50 -6.82 17.95 3.70
CA ALA A 50 -6.73 17.44 5.07
C ALA A 50 -5.38 17.82 5.68
N ALA A 51 -5.31 19.01 6.30
CA ALA A 51 -4.07 19.60 6.82
C ALA A 51 -3.19 18.68 7.69
N PRO A 52 -3.72 17.74 8.50
CA PRO A 52 -2.89 16.82 9.28
C PRO A 52 -2.22 15.71 8.46
N LEU A 53 -2.50 15.57 7.15
CA LEU A 53 -2.15 14.42 6.31
C LEU A 53 -1.43 14.86 5.03
N GLN A 54 -0.50 15.80 5.14
CA GLN A 54 0.20 16.41 4.00
C GLN A 54 1.71 16.28 4.22
N TYR A 55 2.29 15.26 3.60
CA TYR A 55 3.74 15.05 3.59
C TYR A 55 4.13 14.08 2.47
N ILE A 56 5.17 14.42 1.70
CA ILE A 56 5.73 13.50 0.72
C ILE A 56 6.59 12.49 1.46
N ARG A 57 6.25 11.22 1.38
CA ARG A 57 6.91 10.14 2.14
C ARG A 57 8.14 9.58 1.40
N PRO A 58 9.37 9.87 1.86
CA PRO A 58 10.59 9.39 1.20
C PRO A 58 10.70 7.86 1.16
N GLU A 59 10.02 7.16 2.07
CA GLU A 59 9.96 5.70 2.11
C GLU A 59 9.42 5.11 0.80
N LEU A 60 8.37 5.73 0.21
CA LEU A 60 7.80 5.26 -1.06
C LEU A 60 8.72 5.54 -2.23
N ILE A 61 9.39 6.69 -2.21
CA ILE A 61 10.38 7.06 -3.23
C ILE A 61 11.55 6.09 -3.18
N GLY A 62 12.06 5.81 -1.97
CA GLY A 62 13.08 4.80 -1.74
C GLY A 62 12.66 3.42 -2.23
N LEU A 63 11.42 3.01 -1.96
CA LEU A 63 10.87 1.74 -2.43
C LEU A 63 10.92 1.63 -3.97
N ILE A 64 10.51 2.68 -4.68
CA ILE A 64 10.54 2.73 -6.15
C ILE A 64 11.99 2.69 -6.65
N PHE A 65 12.90 3.48 -6.09
CA PHE A 65 14.29 3.52 -6.50
C PHE A 65 15.04 2.23 -6.17
N GLY A 66 14.79 1.63 -5.01
CA GLY A 66 15.36 0.33 -4.65
C GLY A 66 14.92 -0.77 -5.62
N ALA A 67 13.64 -0.77 -5.99
CA ALA A 67 13.12 -1.71 -6.99
C ALA A 67 13.73 -1.44 -8.38
N LEU A 68 13.88 -0.16 -8.78
CA LEU A 68 14.55 0.22 -10.04
C LEU A 68 15.98 -0.31 -10.09
N VAL A 69 16.78 -0.02 -9.05
CA VAL A 69 18.18 -0.46 -8.98
C VAL A 69 18.25 -1.99 -9.10
N SER A 70 17.44 -2.71 -8.32
CA SER A 70 17.39 -4.17 -8.38
C SER A 70 16.97 -4.69 -9.75
N ALA A 71 15.94 -4.07 -10.38
CA ALA A 71 15.45 -4.46 -11.70
C ALA A 71 16.47 -4.20 -12.81
N LEU A 72 17.21 -3.09 -12.75
CA LEU A 72 18.26 -2.77 -13.72
C LEU A 72 19.42 -3.78 -13.63
N PHE A 73 19.88 -4.10 -12.41
CA PHE A 73 20.92 -5.13 -12.22
C PHE A 73 20.47 -6.53 -12.66
N ALA A 74 19.19 -6.86 -12.43
CA ALA A 74 18.62 -8.14 -12.87
C ALA A 74 18.22 -8.17 -14.36
N LYS A 75 18.34 -7.04 -15.08
CA LYS A 75 17.86 -6.84 -16.48
C LYS A 75 16.36 -7.13 -16.63
N GLU A 76 15.58 -6.78 -15.62
CA GLU A 76 14.13 -6.99 -15.55
C GLU A 76 13.31 -5.70 -15.75
N PHE A 77 13.96 -4.55 -15.88
CA PHE A 77 13.29 -3.29 -16.21
C PHE A 77 12.70 -3.36 -17.63
N ARG A 78 11.37 -3.24 -17.72
CA ARG A 78 10.64 -3.30 -19.01
C ARG A 78 9.44 -2.37 -18.98
N ALA A 79 9.39 -1.42 -19.92
CA ALA A 79 8.21 -0.60 -20.13
C ALA A 79 7.07 -1.48 -20.68
N ARG A 80 6.02 -1.66 -19.87
CA ARG A 80 4.86 -2.51 -20.21
C ARG A 80 3.58 -1.92 -19.65
N GLY A 81 2.44 -2.19 -20.31
CA GLY A 81 1.14 -1.70 -19.84
C GLY A 81 0.04 -1.89 -20.86
N GLY A 82 -1.11 -1.25 -20.66
CA GLY A 82 -2.26 -1.26 -21.57
C GLY A 82 -3.27 -2.36 -21.29
N SER A 83 -3.13 -3.10 -20.16
CA SER A 83 -4.12 -4.09 -19.76
C SER A 83 -5.24 -3.45 -18.93
N SER A 84 -6.34 -3.08 -19.58
CA SER A 84 -7.55 -2.51 -18.98
C SER A 84 -7.29 -1.29 -18.05
N PRO A 85 -6.67 -0.19 -18.53
CA PRO A 85 -6.25 0.92 -17.70
C PRO A 85 -7.40 1.57 -16.91
N PHE A 86 -8.56 1.75 -17.52
CA PHE A 86 -9.73 2.33 -16.84
C PHE A 86 -10.19 1.48 -15.64
N ILE A 87 -10.27 0.15 -15.81
CA ILE A 87 -10.66 -0.74 -14.71
C ILE A 87 -9.61 -0.70 -13.59
N ARG A 88 -8.30 -0.65 -13.93
CA ARG A 88 -7.23 -0.52 -12.93
C ARG A 88 -7.31 0.78 -12.14
N LEU A 89 -7.64 1.88 -12.83
CA LEU A 89 -7.84 3.18 -12.17
C LEU A 89 -8.96 3.10 -11.12
N ILE A 90 -10.13 2.57 -11.50
CA ILE A 90 -11.28 2.46 -10.60
C ILE A 90 -11.01 1.46 -9.46
N LEU A 91 -10.35 0.33 -9.75
CA LEU A 91 -9.90 -0.60 -8.70
C LEU A 91 -8.95 0.07 -7.71
N GLY A 92 -8.03 0.93 -8.19
CA GLY A 92 -7.15 1.72 -7.34
C GLY A 92 -7.91 2.69 -6.44
N ILE A 93 -8.94 3.38 -6.97
CA ILE A 93 -9.81 4.28 -6.20
C ILE A 93 -10.50 3.52 -5.05
N PHE A 94 -11.20 2.42 -5.36
CA PHE A 94 -11.90 1.65 -4.32
C PHE A 94 -10.96 0.92 -3.37
N ALA A 95 -9.79 0.47 -3.84
CA ALA A 95 -8.76 -0.08 -2.98
C ALA A 95 -8.28 0.95 -1.94
N MET A 96 -8.11 2.21 -2.34
CA MET A 96 -7.71 3.27 -1.41
C MET A 96 -8.83 3.61 -0.43
N ILE A 97 -10.09 3.71 -0.87
CA ILE A 97 -11.24 3.95 0.00
C ILE A 97 -11.32 2.83 1.06
N GLY A 98 -11.23 1.56 0.65
CA GLY A 98 -11.21 0.43 1.57
C GLY A 98 -10.03 0.48 2.55
N ALA A 99 -8.84 0.83 2.07
CA ALA A 99 -7.65 0.99 2.91
C ALA A 99 -7.79 2.15 3.92
N LEU A 100 -8.40 3.25 3.53
CA LEU A 100 -8.63 4.41 4.41
C LEU A 100 -9.82 4.21 5.36
N THR A 101 -10.71 3.27 5.09
CA THR A 101 -11.71 2.81 6.06
C THR A 101 -11.06 2.07 7.23
N PHE A 102 -10.04 1.24 6.97
CA PHE A 102 -9.26 0.54 7.99
C PHE A 102 -8.12 1.40 8.57
N LEU A 103 -7.81 2.52 7.95
CA LEU A 103 -6.63 3.35 8.20
C LEU A 103 -5.31 2.62 7.90
N GLY A 104 -5.26 1.80 6.85
CA GLY A 104 -4.02 1.14 6.48
C GLY A 104 -4.10 0.16 5.32
N CYS A 105 -2.95 -0.15 4.74
CA CYS A 105 -2.79 -1.20 3.73
C CYS A 105 -2.50 -2.57 4.41
N PRO A 106 -2.42 -3.67 3.65
CA PRO A 106 -2.09 -4.99 4.21
C PRO A 106 -0.79 -5.00 5.03
N TRP A 107 0.27 -4.30 4.59
CA TRP A 107 1.51 -4.23 5.37
C TRP A 107 1.29 -3.59 6.74
N ARG A 108 0.53 -2.49 6.78
CA ARG A 108 0.20 -1.85 8.05
C ARG A 108 -0.66 -2.74 8.94
N ALA A 109 -1.57 -3.53 8.39
CA ALA A 109 -2.36 -4.47 9.19
C ALA A 109 -1.46 -5.47 9.94
N TYR A 110 -0.43 -6.00 9.26
CA TYR A 110 0.55 -6.89 9.89
C TYR A 110 1.47 -6.17 10.87
N LEU A 111 1.90 -4.94 10.56
CA LEU A 111 2.72 -4.13 11.47
C LEU A 111 1.93 -3.75 12.73
N ARG A 112 0.64 -3.42 12.61
CA ARG A 112 -0.27 -3.18 13.75
C ARG A 112 -0.35 -4.42 14.63
N LEU A 113 -0.58 -5.59 14.03
CA LEU A 113 -0.59 -6.85 14.77
C LEU A 113 0.75 -7.10 15.47
N GLY A 114 1.87 -6.87 14.78
CA GLY A 114 3.21 -6.94 15.36
C GLY A 114 3.50 -5.87 16.41
N GLY A 115 2.74 -4.77 16.44
CA GLY A 115 2.76 -3.76 17.52
C GLY A 115 1.90 -4.09 18.72
N GLY A 116 1.14 -5.22 18.68
CA GLY A 116 0.21 -5.63 19.73
C GLY A 116 -1.23 -5.17 19.51
N ASP A 117 -1.54 -4.51 18.39
CA ASP A 117 -2.89 -4.06 18.06
C ASP A 117 -3.75 -5.23 17.57
N LEU A 118 -4.55 -5.79 18.47
CA LEU A 118 -5.46 -6.90 18.18
C LEU A 118 -6.66 -6.47 17.30
N SER A 119 -6.97 -5.19 17.24
CA SER A 119 -8.04 -4.68 16.37
C SER A 119 -7.72 -4.89 14.87
N ALA A 120 -6.44 -5.04 14.53
CA ALA A 120 -5.97 -5.35 13.19
C ALA A 120 -6.45 -6.72 12.68
N ILE A 121 -6.78 -7.66 13.57
CA ILE A 121 -7.26 -9.01 13.21
C ILE A 121 -8.52 -8.92 12.36
N ALA A 122 -9.48 -8.07 12.71
CA ALA A 122 -10.70 -7.86 11.91
C ALA A 122 -10.36 -7.45 10.46
N GLY A 123 -9.41 -6.53 10.30
CA GLY A 123 -8.94 -6.12 8.97
C GLY A 123 -8.20 -7.23 8.22
N ILE A 124 -7.37 -8.02 8.89
CA ILE A 124 -6.63 -9.15 8.27
C ILE A 124 -7.61 -10.23 7.79
N VAL A 125 -8.64 -10.55 8.60
CA VAL A 125 -9.69 -11.49 8.20
C VAL A 125 -10.49 -10.94 7.02
N GLY A 126 -10.85 -9.65 7.05
CA GLY A 126 -11.48 -8.98 5.91
C GLY A 126 -10.63 -9.07 4.64
N LEU A 127 -9.34 -8.75 4.73
CA LEU A 127 -8.39 -8.87 3.62
C LEU A 127 -8.40 -10.29 3.02
N PHE A 128 -8.34 -11.30 3.87
CA PHE A 128 -8.38 -12.70 3.44
C PHE A 128 -9.66 -13.03 2.70
N VAL A 129 -10.82 -12.63 3.22
CA VAL A 129 -12.13 -12.83 2.56
C VAL A 129 -12.19 -12.11 1.20
N GLY A 130 -11.66 -10.88 1.12
CA GLY A 130 -11.57 -10.16 -0.15
C GLY A 130 -10.70 -10.88 -1.19
N VAL A 131 -9.57 -11.46 -0.76
CA VAL A 131 -8.70 -12.27 -1.63
C VAL A 131 -9.41 -13.54 -2.10
N LEU A 132 -10.18 -14.21 -1.24
CA LEU A 132 -11.02 -15.35 -1.64
C LEU A 132 -12.02 -14.96 -2.73
N GLY A 133 -12.68 -13.80 -2.61
CA GLY A 133 -13.53 -13.24 -3.65
C GLY A 133 -12.78 -13.04 -4.98
N GLY A 134 -11.56 -12.51 -4.93
CA GLY A 134 -10.73 -12.36 -6.13
C GLY A 134 -10.33 -13.70 -6.77
N ILE A 135 -10.02 -14.71 -5.96
CA ILE A 135 -9.74 -16.08 -6.43
C ILE A 135 -10.98 -16.68 -7.10
N PHE A 136 -12.16 -16.50 -6.50
CA PHE A 136 -13.43 -16.96 -7.06
C PHE A 136 -13.67 -16.38 -8.47
N PHE A 137 -13.47 -15.07 -8.67
CA PHE A 137 -13.63 -14.46 -9.99
C PHE A 137 -12.53 -14.92 -10.97
N SER A 138 -11.29 -15.06 -10.53
CA SER A 138 -10.20 -15.58 -11.36
C SER A 138 -10.48 -16.99 -11.85
N ASN A 139 -11.01 -17.87 -10.99
CA ASN A 139 -11.40 -19.24 -11.36
C ASN A 139 -12.59 -19.26 -12.35
N ARG A 140 -13.36 -18.18 -12.44
CA ARG A 140 -14.45 -18.00 -13.41
C ARG A 140 -14.02 -17.32 -14.71
N GLY A 141 -12.69 -17.10 -14.88
CA GLY A 141 -12.11 -16.55 -16.10
C GLY A 141 -11.95 -15.03 -16.10
N PHE A 142 -12.09 -14.36 -14.93
CA PHE A 142 -11.78 -12.94 -14.84
C PHE A 142 -10.32 -12.66 -15.22
N SER A 143 -10.10 -11.69 -16.11
CA SER A 143 -8.78 -11.22 -16.51
C SER A 143 -8.83 -9.77 -16.94
N LEU A 144 -7.83 -9.00 -16.53
CA LEU A 144 -7.59 -7.64 -17.03
C LEU A 144 -6.88 -7.63 -18.40
N GLY A 145 -6.54 -8.80 -18.92
CA GLY A 145 -5.75 -8.95 -20.14
C GLY A 145 -4.24 -8.95 -19.87
N LYS A 146 -3.46 -9.07 -20.94
CA LYS A 146 -2.01 -9.09 -20.90
C LYS A 146 -1.47 -7.68 -21.15
N ALA A 147 -0.50 -7.25 -20.34
CA ALA A 147 0.27 -6.05 -20.63
C ALA A 147 1.09 -6.26 -21.92
N LYS A 148 1.21 -5.19 -22.71
CA LYS A 148 2.02 -5.15 -23.94
C LYS A 148 3.28 -4.34 -23.67
N GLU A 149 4.34 -4.62 -24.40
CA GLU A 149 5.53 -3.79 -24.39
C GLU A 149 5.18 -2.39 -24.92
N GLN A 150 5.76 -1.38 -24.30
CA GLN A 150 5.55 0.03 -24.62
C GLN A 150 6.90 0.71 -24.92
N ALA A 151 6.85 1.93 -25.43
CA ALA A 151 8.07 2.70 -25.67
C ALA A 151 8.90 2.80 -24.37
N PRO A 152 10.21 2.53 -24.39
CA PRO A 152 11.05 2.49 -23.19
C PRO A 152 10.93 3.73 -22.29
N VAL A 153 10.74 4.90 -22.89
CA VAL A 153 10.60 6.18 -22.17
C VAL A 153 9.40 6.18 -21.22
N THR A 154 8.31 5.47 -21.54
CA THR A 154 7.11 5.44 -20.69
C THR A 154 7.36 4.75 -19.34
N GLY A 155 8.27 3.79 -19.29
CA GLY A 155 8.66 3.11 -18.04
C GLY A 155 9.41 4.02 -17.07
N TRP A 156 10.06 5.09 -17.57
CA TRP A 156 10.78 6.04 -16.72
C TRP A 156 9.91 7.14 -16.12
N ILE A 157 8.68 7.34 -16.60
CA ILE A 157 7.80 8.43 -16.14
C ILE A 157 7.59 8.36 -14.62
N SER A 158 7.23 7.20 -14.10
CA SER A 158 7.00 7.01 -12.65
C SER A 158 8.26 7.27 -11.83
N VAL A 159 9.42 6.86 -12.34
CA VAL A 159 10.73 7.07 -11.70
C VAL A 159 11.08 8.55 -11.67
N ILE A 160 10.87 9.27 -12.78
CA ILE A 160 11.11 10.71 -12.86
C ILE A 160 10.20 11.47 -11.89
N ILE A 161 8.90 11.13 -11.85
CA ILE A 161 7.96 11.74 -10.88
C ILE A 161 8.43 11.49 -9.45
N ALA A 162 8.86 10.27 -9.11
CA ALA A 162 9.41 9.96 -7.79
C ALA A 162 10.67 10.82 -7.48
N GLY A 163 11.55 11.05 -8.47
CA GLY A 163 12.71 11.92 -8.33
C GLY A 163 12.35 13.38 -8.08
N LEU A 164 11.36 13.91 -8.81
CA LEU A 164 10.86 15.28 -8.60
C LEU A 164 10.23 15.45 -7.20
N LEU A 165 9.48 14.44 -6.72
CA LEU A 165 8.93 14.45 -5.38
C LEU A 165 10.04 14.40 -4.31
N LEU A 166 11.12 13.67 -4.54
CA LEU A 166 12.28 13.64 -3.63
C LEU A 166 12.95 15.02 -3.54
N ILE A 167 13.13 15.70 -4.67
CA ILE A 167 13.66 17.07 -4.69
C ILE A 167 12.76 17.98 -3.86
N GLY A 168 11.43 17.87 -4.00
CA GLY A 168 10.46 18.62 -3.22
C GLY A 168 10.59 18.39 -1.70
N VAL A 169 10.88 17.16 -1.26
CA VAL A 169 11.12 16.85 0.16
C VAL A 169 12.43 17.47 0.66
N ILE A 170 13.51 17.31 -0.10
CA ILE A 170 14.84 17.77 0.32
C ILE A 170 14.89 19.30 0.39
N THR A 171 14.32 19.97 -0.59
CA THR A 171 14.32 21.44 -0.67
C THR A 171 13.25 22.06 0.22
N GLN A 172 12.28 21.27 0.71
CA GLN A 172 11.06 21.76 1.38
C GLN A 172 10.42 22.92 0.61
N PHE A 173 10.47 22.84 -0.71
CA PHE A 173 10.04 23.88 -1.60
C PHE A 173 8.54 24.10 -1.46
N SER A 174 8.14 25.04 -0.60
CA SER A 174 6.78 25.57 -0.58
C SER A 174 6.74 26.61 -1.69
N PHE A 175 6.03 26.30 -2.75
CA PHE A 175 5.64 27.32 -3.71
C PHE A 175 4.71 28.27 -2.97
N GLY A 176 5.01 29.59 -2.96
CA GLY A 176 4.27 30.60 -2.19
C GLY A 176 2.75 30.52 -2.37
N GLU A 177 2.00 31.40 -1.72
CA GLU A 177 0.52 31.38 -1.71
C GLU A 177 -0.04 31.06 -3.10
N GLY A 178 -0.52 29.81 -3.30
CA GLY A 178 -1.21 29.37 -4.51
C GLY A 178 -0.56 28.23 -5.32
N LEU A 179 0.63 27.75 -4.99
CA LEU A 179 1.25 26.61 -5.69
C LEU A 179 1.78 25.54 -4.71
N PRO A 180 1.62 24.23 -5.06
CA PRO A 180 1.27 23.28 -4.04
C PRO A 180 2.33 22.24 -3.72
N LEU A 181 3.18 22.47 -2.76
CA LEU A 181 3.61 21.40 -1.87
C LEU A 181 3.21 21.81 -0.45
N TYR A 182 2.24 21.10 0.11
CA TYR A 182 1.78 21.33 1.48
C TYR A 182 2.52 20.41 2.43
N PHE A 183 2.93 20.96 3.59
CA PHE A 183 3.55 20.21 4.68
C PHE A 183 2.77 20.45 5.96
N SER A 184 2.29 19.36 6.57
CA SER A 184 1.55 19.40 7.82
C SER A 184 2.39 19.96 8.96
N GLN A 185 1.80 20.82 9.78
CA GLN A 185 2.40 21.33 11.01
C GLN A 185 1.99 20.51 12.24
N LYS A 186 0.91 19.74 12.14
CA LYS A 186 0.35 18.90 13.22
C LYS A 186 -0.17 17.57 12.63
N GLY A 187 -0.35 16.57 13.49
CA GLY A 187 -0.90 15.27 13.11
C GLY A 187 0.08 14.35 12.39
N PRO A 188 -0.40 13.26 11.78
CA PRO A 188 0.47 12.23 11.19
C PRO A 188 1.39 12.72 10.07
N GLY A 189 1.01 13.76 9.32
CA GLY A 189 1.86 14.34 8.28
C GLY A 189 3.07 15.10 8.82
N ALA A 190 2.95 15.68 10.03
CA ALA A 190 4.06 16.34 10.72
C ALA A 190 4.99 15.35 11.46
N GLN A 191 4.53 14.11 11.63
CA GLN A 191 5.33 13.05 12.24
C GLN A 191 6.08 12.29 11.15
N HIS A 192 7.37 12.42 11.10
CA HIS A 192 8.23 11.72 10.14
C HIS A 192 9.67 11.59 10.67
N ALA A 193 10.28 10.47 10.35
CA ALA A 193 11.72 10.28 10.55
C ALA A 193 12.52 11.21 9.61
N PHE A 194 13.80 11.37 9.90
CA PHE A 194 14.69 12.13 9.02
C PHE A 194 14.63 11.57 7.59
N TRP A 195 14.50 12.43 6.60
CA TRP A 195 14.19 12.03 5.22
C TRP A 195 15.20 11.02 4.63
N ALA A 196 16.50 11.17 4.96
CA ALA A 196 17.51 10.24 4.44
C ALA A 196 17.39 8.84 5.07
N LEU A 197 16.98 8.73 6.34
CA LEU A 197 16.72 7.45 6.99
C LEU A 197 15.50 6.78 6.37
N SER A 198 14.42 7.53 6.16
CA SER A 198 13.20 7.09 5.48
C SER A 198 13.47 6.59 4.06
N LEU A 199 14.25 7.37 3.29
CA LEU A 199 14.67 7.01 1.93
C LEU A 199 15.49 5.72 1.91
N THR A 200 16.49 5.62 2.81
CA THR A 200 17.36 4.45 2.91
C THR A 200 16.57 3.20 3.30
N GLY A 201 15.66 3.30 4.28
CA GLY A 201 14.74 2.21 4.64
C GLY A 201 13.90 1.78 3.44
N GLY A 202 13.36 2.73 2.69
CA GLY A 202 12.62 2.49 1.46
C GLY A 202 13.45 1.77 0.40
N LEU A 203 14.69 2.23 0.15
CA LEU A 203 15.64 1.62 -0.80
C LEU A 203 15.90 0.15 -0.47
N ILE A 204 16.22 -0.16 0.77
CA ILE A 204 16.50 -1.54 1.22
C ILE A 204 15.26 -2.41 0.98
N ILE A 205 14.08 -1.95 1.42
CA ILE A 205 12.82 -2.67 1.24
C ILE A 205 12.54 -2.84 -0.26
N GLY A 206 12.74 -1.82 -1.09
CA GLY A 206 12.52 -1.87 -2.53
C GLY A 206 13.34 -2.96 -3.23
N VAL A 207 14.63 -3.03 -2.94
CA VAL A 207 15.53 -4.09 -3.44
C VAL A 207 15.02 -5.48 -3.03
N LEU A 208 14.72 -5.65 -1.75
CA LEU A 208 14.29 -6.95 -1.21
C LEU A 208 12.93 -7.39 -1.74
N MET A 209 11.97 -6.45 -1.87
CA MET A 209 10.64 -6.74 -2.40
C MET A 209 10.66 -7.09 -3.88
N GLN A 210 11.49 -6.39 -4.67
CA GLN A 210 11.69 -6.71 -6.08
C GLN A 210 12.29 -8.12 -6.23
N LYS A 211 13.36 -8.42 -5.53
CA LYS A 211 14.07 -9.70 -5.61
C LYS A 211 13.23 -10.88 -5.09
N SER A 212 12.44 -10.68 -4.06
CA SER A 212 11.61 -11.71 -3.44
C SER A 212 10.26 -11.91 -4.10
N ARG A 213 9.80 -10.95 -4.94
CA ARG A 213 8.42 -10.87 -5.46
C ARG A 213 7.37 -10.86 -4.35
N PHE A 214 7.74 -10.32 -3.19
CA PHE A 214 6.88 -10.33 -2.01
C PHE A 214 5.57 -9.57 -2.26
N CYS A 215 4.47 -10.21 -1.91
CA CYS A 215 3.13 -9.65 -2.04
C CYS A 215 2.19 -10.27 -1.01
N SER A 216 1.56 -9.45 -0.18
CA SER A 216 0.60 -9.92 0.83
C SER A 216 -0.62 -10.63 0.22
N ILE A 217 -1.10 -10.15 -0.92
CA ILE A 217 -2.21 -10.77 -1.65
C ILE A 217 -1.76 -12.09 -2.27
N GLY A 218 -0.55 -12.09 -2.87
CA GLY A 218 0.08 -13.29 -3.39
C GLY A 218 0.30 -14.36 -2.32
N ALA A 219 0.57 -13.98 -1.07
CA ALA A 219 0.76 -14.89 0.05
C ALA A 219 -0.47 -15.78 0.26
N PHE A 220 -1.65 -15.18 0.36
CA PHE A 220 -2.90 -15.93 0.51
C PHE A 220 -3.26 -16.68 -0.77
N ARG A 221 -3.18 -16.02 -1.94
CA ARG A 221 -3.53 -16.64 -3.21
C ARG A 221 -2.67 -17.87 -3.52
N ASN A 222 -1.36 -17.78 -3.37
CA ASN A 222 -0.45 -18.88 -3.67
C ASN A 222 -0.63 -20.04 -2.70
N PHE A 223 -0.86 -19.73 -1.42
CA PHE A 223 -1.14 -20.76 -0.42
C PHE A 223 -2.42 -21.53 -0.72
N ILE A 224 -3.48 -20.83 -1.13
CA ILE A 224 -4.79 -21.46 -1.42
C ILE A 224 -4.75 -22.26 -2.73
N LEU A 225 -4.20 -21.68 -3.81
CA LEU A 225 -4.24 -22.29 -5.12
C LEU A 225 -3.16 -23.34 -5.35
N PHE A 226 -1.96 -23.13 -4.81
CA PHE A 226 -0.79 -23.94 -5.10
C PHE A 226 -0.17 -24.61 -3.88
N ARG A 227 -0.73 -24.40 -2.68
CA ARG A 227 -0.13 -24.85 -1.41
C ARG A 227 1.29 -24.34 -1.20
N ASP A 228 1.67 -23.23 -1.85
CA ASP A 228 2.97 -22.60 -1.70
C ASP A 228 2.93 -21.57 -0.56
N SER A 229 3.62 -21.88 0.52
CA SER A 229 3.74 -21.02 1.72
C SER A 229 4.88 -20.02 1.67
N SER A 230 5.67 -19.96 0.61
CA SER A 230 6.87 -19.13 0.54
C SER A 230 6.60 -17.66 0.87
N LEU A 231 5.59 -17.05 0.25
CA LEU A 231 5.18 -15.66 0.53
C LEU A 231 4.50 -15.52 1.89
N LEU A 232 3.71 -16.52 2.31
CA LEU A 232 3.04 -16.52 3.61
C LEU A 232 4.07 -16.55 4.75
N ASN A 233 5.13 -17.34 4.63
CA ASN A 233 6.24 -17.35 5.58
C ASN A 233 6.91 -15.96 5.68
N GLY A 234 6.96 -15.21 4.57
CA GLY A 234 7.41 -13.82 4.59
C GLY A 234 6.48 -12.90 5.38
N VAL A 235 5.15 -13.08 5.26
CA VAL A 235 4.17 -12.33 6.08
C VAL A 235 4.31 -12.70 7.56
N ILE A 236 4.48 -13.97 7.89
CA ILE A 236 4.72 -14.41 9.27
C ILE A 236 6.01 -13.79 9.82
N ALA A 237 7.10 -13.82 9.04
CA ALA A 237 8.36 -13.18 9.42
C ALA A 237 8.17 -11.68 9.68
N LEU A 238 7.40 -10.97 8.84
CA LEU A 238 7.07 -9.56 9.04
C LEU A 238 6.44 -9.33 10.41
N VAL A 239 5.40 -10.09 10.76
CA VAL A 239 4.70 -9.94 12.06
C VAL A 239 5.61 -10.26 13.23
N VAL A 240 6.36 -11.37 13.15
CA VAL A 240 7.26 -11.82 14.24
C VAL A 240 8.37 -10.80 14.49
N PHE A 241 9.06 -10.37 13.43
CA PHE A 241 10.14 -9.39 13.57
C PHE A 241 9.63 -8.00 13.95
N ALA A 242 8.42 -7.61 13.52
CA ALA A 242 7.79 -6.39 13.99
C ALA A 242 7.46 -6.47 15.49
N ALA A 243 6.96 -7.61 15.98
CA ALA A 243 6.67 -7.82 17.40
C ALA A 243 7.95 -7.74 18.25
N ILE A 244 9.00 -8.45 17.83
CA ILE A 244 10.31 -8.42 18.52
C ILE A 244 10.86 -7.00 18.54
N THR A 245 10.88 -6.31 17.41
CA THR A 245 11.45 -4.96 17.31
C THR A 245 10.64 -3.95 18.12
N ASN A 246 9.30 -3.99 18.06
CA ASN A 246 8.44 -3.13 18.89
C ASN A 246 8.64 -3.39 20.38
N ALA A 247 8.77 -4.66 20.80
CA ALA A 247 9.04 -5.01 22.19
C ALA A 247 10.40 -4.46 22.67
N LEU A 248 11.45 -4.60 21.86
CA LEU A 248 12.79 -4.08 22.18
C LEU A 248 12.83 -2.55 22.26
N LEU A 249 12.01 -1.86 21.45
CA LEU A 249 11.93 -0.39 21.42
C LEU A 249 10.90 0.19 22.41
N GLY A 250 10.21 -0.64 23.20
CA GLY A 250 9.17 -0.18 24.12
C GLY A 250 7.90 0.35 23.43
N GLN A 251 7.66 -0.04 22.17
CA GLN A 251 6.51 0.39 21.37
C GLN A 251 5.41 -0.68 21.27
N PHE A 252 5.57 -1.81 21.95
CA PHE A 252 4.60 -2.91 21.93
C PHE A 252 3.45 -2.65 22.93
N HIS A 253 2.24 -2.47 22.41
CA HIS A 253 1.03 -2.23 23.21
C HIS A 253 -0.04 -3.27 22.90
N LEU A 254 -0.12 -4.32 23.72
CA LEU A 254 -1.09 -5.38 23.53
C LEU A 254 -2.49 -4.92 23.95
N GLY A 255 -3.44 -4.96 23.00
CA GLY A 255 -4.83 -4.64 23.29
C GLY A 255 -5.67 -4.37 22.05
N PHE A 256 -6.96 -4.14 22.30
CA PHE A 256 -7.94 -3.80 21.26
C PHE A 256 -8.23 -2.31 21.20
N GLU A 257 -7.98 -1.57 22.27
CA GLU A 257 -8.37 -0.17 22.43
C GLU A 257 -7.16 0.75 22.51
N GLN A 258 -7.38 2.04 22.24
CA GLN A 258 -6.36 3.10 22.30
C GLN A 258 -5.13 2.85 21.43
N GLN A 259 -5.29 2.09 20.35
CA GLN A 259 -4.19 1.79 19.44
C GLN A 259 -3.87 2.98 18.53
N PRO A 260 -2.58 3.33 18.35
CA PRO A 260 -2.18 4.47 17.52
C PRO A 260 -2.68 4.36 16.08
N GLY A 261 -3.42 5.38 15.63
CA GLY A 261 -3.91 5.46 14.25
C GLY A 261 -4.89 4.34 13.87
N ALA A 262 -5.68 3.87 14.82
CA ALA A 262 -6.72 2.86 14.66
C ALA A 262 -8.05 3.36 15.22
N HIS A 263 -9.15 2.71 14.83
CA HIS A 263 -10.47 2.87 15.44
C HIS A 263 -11.07 1.49 15.76
N ASN A 264 -12.04 1.45 16.69
CA ASN A 264 -12.60 0.22 17.24
C ASN A 264 -13.89 -0.25 16.55
N GLN A 265 -14.20 0.27 15.38
CA GLN A 265 -15.37 -0.16 14.60
C GLN A 265 -14.99 -1.40 13.75
N TYR A 266 -14.94 -2.56 14.38
CA TYR A 266 -14.39 -3.82 13.80
C TYR A 266 -15.10 -4.28 12.53
N LEU A 267 -16.43 -4.08 12.44
CA LEU A 267 -17.19 -4.41 11.22
C LEU A 267 -16.68 -3.60 10.02
N TRP A 268 -16.42 -2.31 10.21
CA TRP A 268 -15.92 -1.45 9.14
C TRP A 268 -14.45 -1.71 8.82
N ASN A 269 -13.65 -2.08 9.82
CA ASN A 269 -12.30 -2.59 9.62
C ASN A 269 -12.31 -3.84 8.73
N PHE A 270 -13.22 -4.77 8.99
CA PHE A 270 -13.41 -5.98 8.19
C PHE A 270 -13.88 -5.64 6.76
N LEU A 271 -14.96 -4.88 6.60
CA LEU A 271 -15.54 -4.56 5.29
C LEU A 271 -14.59 -3.72 4.43
N GLY A 272 -13.92 -2.72 5.01
CA GLY A 272 -12.92 -1.90 4.31
C GLY A 272 -11.78 -2.75 3.77
N MET A 273 -11.24 -3.65 4.59
CA MET A 273 -10.16 -4.54 4.17
C MET A 273 -10.64 -5.68 3.25
N ALA A 274 -11.91 -6.09 3.33
CA ALA A 274 -12.48 -7.04 2.38
C ALA A 274 -12.59 -6.42 0.98
N LEU A 275 -13.07 -5.18 0.87
CA LEU A 275 -13.06 -4.45 -0.40
C LEU A 275 -11.62 -4.23 -0.89
N CYS A 276 -10.73 -3.81 -0.01
CA CYS A 276 -9.31 -3.61 -0.30
C CYS A 276 -8.67 -4.89 -0.86
N GLY A 277 -8.87 -6.04 -0.19
CA GLY A 277 -8.36 -7.35 -0.60
C GLY A 277 -8.91 -7.80 -1.96
N LEU A 278 -10.20 -7.57 -2.20
CA LEU A 278 -10.86 -7.89 -3.47
C LEU A 278 -10.28 -7.02 -4.61
N CYS A 279 -10.19 -5.70 -4.42
CA CYS A 279 -9.61 -4.80 -5.42
C CYS A 279 -8.14 -5.14 -5.72
N PHE A 280 -7.33 -5.47 -4.71
CA PHE A 280 -5.94 -5.86 -4.90
C PHE A 280 -5.81 -7.22 -5.58
N ALA A 281 -6.68 -8.17 -5.29
CA ALA A 281 -6.68 -9.47 -5.94
C ALA A 281 -7.05 -9.34 -7.44
N LEU A 282 -8.06 -8.54 -7.75
CA LEU A 282 -8.47 -8.24 -9.13
C LEU A 282 -7.45 -7.36 -9.87
N GLY A 283 -6.83 -6.40 -9.17
CA GLY A 283 -5.81 -5.48 -9.70
C GLY A 283 -4.43 -6.11 -9.90
N GLY A 284 -4.17 -7.28 -9.28
CA GLY A 284 -2.93 -8.05 -9.48
C GLY A 284 -1.89 -7.93 -8.37
N GLY A 285 -2.16 -7.21 -7.27
CA GLY A 285 -1.23 -7.13 -6.15
C GLY A 285 -1.58 -6.08 -5.09
N CYS A 286 -0.89 -6.15 -3.95
CA CYS A 286 -1.00 -5.13 -2.90
C CYS A 286 -0.34 -3.81 -3.32
N PRO A 287 -0.60 -2.68 -2.62
CA PRO A 287 -0.04 -1.38 -3.02
C PRO A 287 1.49 -1.37 -3.02
N GLY A 288 2.13 -2.06 -2.07
CA GLY A 288 3.59 -2.18 -2.07
C GLY A 288 4.13 -2.87 -3.32
N LYS A 289 3.45 -3.92 -3.81
CA LYS A 289 3.82 -4.57 -5.07
C LYS A 289 3.66 -3.62 -6.27
N HIS A 290 2.58 -2.84 -6.33
CA HIS A 290 2.41 -1.86 -7.40
C HIS A 290 3.52 -0.80 -7.38
N LEU A 291 3.92 -0.30 -6.22
CA LEU A 291 5.04 0.63 -6.08
C LEU A 291 6.38 0.03 -6.53
N VAL A 292 6.65 -1.24 -6.20
CA VAL A 292 7.83 -1.97 -6.72
C VAL A 292 7.79 -2.06 -8.24
N HIS A 293 6.63 -2.37 -8.82
CA HIS A 293 6.45 -2.45 -10.27
C HIS A 293 6.63 -1.09 -10.97
N LEU A 294 6.40 0.06 -10.29
CA LEU A 294 6.77 1.37 -10.85
C LEU A 294 8.28 1.44 -11.13
N GLY A 295 9.10 0.93 -10.21
CA GLY A 295 10.55 0.83 -10.39
C GLY A 295 10.97 -0.17 -11.48
N GLU A 296 10.09 -1.12 -11.86
CA GLU A 296 10.30 -2.07 -12.95
C GLU A 296 9.81 -1.55 -14.32
N GLY A 297 9.19 -0.35 -14.38
CA GLY A 297 8.67 0.24 -15.61
C GLY A 297 7.24 -0.19 -15.99
N ASP A 298 6.44 -0.70 -15.03
CA ASP A 298 5.09 -1.19 -15.25
C ASP A 298 4.05 -0.05 -15.19
N ASN A 299 3.52 0.35 -16.34
CA ASN A 299 2.54 1.43 -16.47
C ASN A 299 1.12 1.01 -16.03
N ASP A 300 0.79 -0.27 -16.04
CA ASP A 300 -0.47 -0.76 -15.48
C ASP A 300 -0.52 -0.56 -13.96
N SER A 301 0.62 -0.76 -13.29
CA SER A 301 0.78 -0.43 -11.87
C SER A 301 0.76 1.08 -11.62
N ALA A 302 1.30 1.89 -12.54
CA ALA A 302 1.23 3.35 -12.45
C ALA A 302 -0.22 3.85 -12.47
N ILE A 303 -1.04 3.33 -13.37
CA ILE A 303 -2.48 3.65 -13.43
C ILE A 303 -3.21 3.22 -12.14
N PHE A 304 -2.89 2.05 -11.59
CA PHE A 304 -3.48 1.61 -10.33
C PHE A 304 -3.10 2.54 -9.16
N VAL A 305 -1.82 2.93 -9.05
CA VAL A 305 -1.33 3.87 -8.03
C VAL A 305 -1.94 5.26 -8.22
N LEU A 306 -2.09 5.74 -9.46
CA LEU A 306 -2.84 6.96 -9.77
C LEU A 306 -4.29 6.86 -9.27
N GLY A 307 -4.95 5.72 -9.50
CA GLY A 307 -6.26 5.45 -8.94
C GLY A 307 -6.27 5.55 -7.40
N MET A 308 -5.24 5.02 -6.73
CA MET A 308 -5.12 5.15 -5.28
C MET A 308 -4.95 6.61 -4.83
N LEU A 309 -4.17 7.43 -5.53
CA LEU A 309 -4.04 8.87 -5.23
C LEU A 309 -5.37 9.61 -5.39
N LEU A 310 -6.10 9.34 -6.48
CA LEU A 310 -7.45 9.90 -6.69
C LEU A 310 -8.46 9.38 -5.65
N GLY A 311 -8.35 8.12 -5.25
CA GLY A 311 -9.14 7.54 -4.17
C GLY A 311 -8.88 8.21 -2.82
N ALA A 312 -7.64 8.59 -2.52
CA ALA A 312 -7.31 9.37 -1.33
C ALA A 312 -7.92 10.77 -1.38
N ALA A 313 -7.85 11.44 -2.54
CA ALA A 313 -8.49 12.73 -2.76
C ALA A 313 -10.00 12.65 -2.54
N ALA A 314 -10.67 11.67 -3.17
CA ALA A 314 -12.10 11.46 -3.01
C ALA A 314 -12.46 11.14 -1.56
N ALA A 315 -11.70 10.27 -0.89
CA ALA A 315 -11.97 9.86 0.49
C ALA A 315 -11.95 11.04 1.47
N HIS A 316 -11.02 11.97 1.31
CA HIS A 316 -10.95 13.15 2.19
C HIS A 316 -11.89 14.28 1.79
N ARG A 317 -12.22 14.44 0.50
CA ARG A 317 -13.15 15.48 0.05
C ARG A 317 -14.61 15.11 0.27
N LEU A 318 -14.95 13.83 0.24
CA LEU A 318 -16.32 13.31 0.33
C LEU A 318 -16.62 12.65 1.70
N SER A 319 -15.80 12.88 2.72
CA SER A 319 -15.97 12.29 4.06
C SER A 319 -16.12 10.76 4.05
N LEU A 320 -15.29 10.08 3.21
CA LEU A 320 -15.24 8.63 3.12
C LEU A 320 -14.08 8.03 3.95
N ALA A 321 -13.08 8.83 4.34
CA ALA A 321 -11.95 8.37 5.11
C ALA A 321 -12.32 8.22 6.59
N ALA A 322 -11.86 7.13 7.21
CA ALA A 322 -11.94 6.98 8.65
C ALA A 322 -10.93 7.88 9.38
N SER A 323 -11.16 8.06 10.66
CA SER A 323 -10.27 8.70 11.62
C SER A 323 -10.13 7.83 12.88
N GLY A 324 -9.41 8.27 13.90
CA GLY A 324 -9.36 7.57 15.19
C GLY A 324 -10.72 7.47 15.88
N SER A 325 -11.69 8.35 15.55
CA SER A 325 -13.06 8.33 16.08
C SER A 325 -14.00 7.36 15.33
N GLY A 326 -13.59 6.82 14.18
CA GLY A 326 -14.40 5.91 13.39
C GLY A 326 -14.44 6.27 11.91
N ILE A 327 -15.41 5.65 11.18
CA ILE A 327 -15.57 5.83 9.74
C ILE A 327 -16.16 7.20 9.41
N GLY A 328 -15.93 7.66 8.17
CA GLY A 328 -16.60 8.83 7.61
C GLY A 328 -18.09 8.58 7.32
N GLU A 329 -18.85 9.64 7.24
CA GLU A 329 -20.32 9.60 7.07
C GLU A 329 -20.75 8.81 5.82
N PHE A 330 -20.07 9.01 4.69
CA PHE A 330 -20.43 8.37 3.42
C PHE A 330 -19.64 7.10 3.13
N THR A 331 -18.80 6.62 4.06
CA THR A 331 -18.03 5.39 3.92
C THR A 331 -18.87 4.17 3.56
N PRO A 332 -20.05 3.90 4.22
CA PRO A 332 -20.88 2.74 3.91
C PRO A 332 -21.30 2.67 2.44
N TYR A 333 -21.73 3.81 1.90
CA TYR A 333 -22.18 3.90 0.50
C TYR A 333 -21.03 3.64 -0.49
N ALA A 334 -19.86 4.20 -0.21
CA ALA A 334 -18.69 3.98 -1.05
C ALA A 334 -18.20 2.52 -1.03
N LEU A 335 -18.27 1.84 0.12
CA LEU A 335 -17.94 0.41 0.21
C LEU A 335 -18.93 -0.44 -0.60
N VAL A 336 -20.24 -0.18 -0.49
CA VAL A 336 -21.27 -0.89 -1.26
C VAL A 336 -21.04 -0.70 -2.76
N LEU A 337 -20.81 0.54 -3.22
CA LEU A 337 -20.50 0.81 -4.63
C LEU A 337 -19.24 0.09 -5.10
N GLY A 338 -18.20 0.03 -4.26
CA GLY A 338 -16.97 -0.70 -4.55
C GLY A 338 -17.19 -2.20 -4.71
N PHE A 339 -17.99 -2.81 -3.82
CA PHE A 339 -18.32 -4.23 -3.94
C PHE A 339 -19.17 -4.51 -5.19
N ILE A 340 -20.17 -3.67 -5.50
CA ILE A 340 -20.98 -3.77 -6.72
C ILE A 340 -20.08 -3.69 -7.95
N PHE A 341 -19.17 -2.70 -8.01
CA PHE A 341 -18.25 -2.56 -9.12
C PHE A 341 -17.36 -3.80 -9.29
N CYS A 342 -16.76 -4.28 -8.20
CA CYS A 342 -15.90 -5.48 -8.24
C CYS A 342 -16.69 -6.73 -8.68
N ALA A 343 -17.93 -6.90 -8.22
CA ALA A 343 -18.78 -7.99 -8.64
C ALA A 343 -19.13 -7.87 -10.13
N TYR A 344 -19.53 -6.68 -10.59
CA TYR A 344 -19.84 -6.44 -12.00
C TYR A 344 -18.67 -6.79 -12.92
N ILE A 345 -17.48 -6.25 -12.66
CA ILE A 345 -16.32 -6.57 -13.50
C ILE A 345 -15.89 -8.04 -13.37
N GLY A 346 -16.01 -8.62 -12.17
CA GLY A 346 -15.66 -10.00 -11.88
C GLY A 346 -16.49 -11.00 -12.71
N PHE A 347 -17.76 -10.69 -12.97
CA PHE A 347 -18.64 -11.52 -13.80
C PHE A 347 -18.57 -11.21 -15.30
N THR A 348 -18.32 -9.95 -15.66
CA THR A 348 -18.41 -9.49 -17.07
C THR A 348 -17.06 -9.50 -17.78
N LYS A 349 -15.95 -9.20 -17.10
CA LYS A 349 -14.62 -9.09 -17.72
C LYS A 349 -13.93 -10.46 -17.75
N LYS A 350 -14.11 -11.18 -18.84
CA LYS A 350 -13.47 -12.49 -19.05
C LYS A 350 -12.27 -12.37 -19.98
N SER A 351 -11.33 -13.32 -19.86
CA SER A 351 -10.26 -13.50 -20.83
C SER A 351 -10.89 -13.83 -22.20
N SER A 352 -10.64 -12.97 -23.20
CA SER A 352 -10.86 -13.31 -24.61
C SER A 352 -9.77 -14.23 -25.10
#